data_80e7b1203b4690b3fe2f60ff500e14fd
#
_entry.id   80e7b1203b4690b3fe2f60ff500e14fd
#
_cell.length_a   1.000
_cell.length_b   1.000
_cell.length_c   1.000
_cell.angle_alpha   90.00
_cell.angle_beta   90.00
_cell.angle_gamma   90.00
#
_symmetry.space_group_name_H-M   'P 1'
#
loop_
_entity.id
_entity.type
_entity.pdbx_description
1 polymer ?
#
loop_
_entity_poly.entity_id
_entity_poly.type
_entity_poly.pdbx_seq_one_letter_code
_entity_poly.pdbx_strand_id
1 'polypeptide(L)'
;MQNINKYLNMLLVQQKTEVLEIALNFKLFKLIEEGIDTISMLASKIKLDEYKTKILLDSLVFIELLEINKDKYFNTKFAKQSFIYGRSSYCGDIFLHRKQLITYGKDMIKSILEDDIQLENNKTEKLWANASKLFLKQEQKNLISPIALNIIKNLKGFSSFDKMLDLGCASGIIGLEITKNHPTLKTTLFDYEKVTNITKEHIKEYKLEDRVTVLSGDIEKNDIGKNYDLIWCSNIFYFLKDKKEVIKKIYDALNPNGILVSCHVEIDTKNSLDENSFFYFLSLNLQGKDILEPMELSNIFEEIGFKSINSYTSFDTPMTPSQIHICRK
;
A
#
# COMPACT_ATOMS: atom_id res chain seq x y z
N MET A 1 -34.99 -18.63 -1.16
CA MET A 1 -34.85 -17.40 -1.98
C MET A 1 -33.58 -16.70 -1.61
N GLN A 2 -32.64 -16.55 -2.53
CA GLN A 2 -31.47 -15.71 -2.29
C GLN A 2 -31.96 -14.27 -2.13
N ASN A 3 -31.51 -13.61 -1.05
CA ASN A 3 -32.01 -12.28 -0.71
C ASN A 3 -31.36 -11.23 -1.62
N ILE A 4 -32.11 -10.66 -2.56
CA ILE A 4 -31.68 -9.58 -3.47
C ILE A 4 -31.06 -8.39 -2.69
N ASN A 5 -31.44 -8.21 -1.43
CA ASN A 5 -30.93 -7.11 -0.60
C ASN A 5 -29.39 -7.15 -0.44
N LYS A 6 -28.77 -8.34 -0.52
CA LYS A 6 -27.29 -8.43 -0.53
C LYS A 6 -26.70 -7.59 -1.67
N TYR A 7 -27.26 -7.68 -2.86
CA TYR A 7 -26.80 -6.97 -4.05
C TYR A 7 -27.21 -5.49 -4.06
N LEU A 8 -28.41 -5.17 -3.56
CA LEU A 8 -28.86 -3.78 -3.42
C LEU A 8 -27.99 -3.03 -2.38
N ASN A 9 -27.56 -3.70 -1.32
CA ASN A 9 -26.66 -3.10 -0.32
C ASN A 9 -25.28 -2.74 -0.88
N MET A 10 -24.82 -3.39 -1.97
CA MET A 10 -23.58 -3.00 -2.63
C MET A 10 -23.64 -1.56 -3.18
N LEU A 11 -24.82 -1.11 -3.62
CA LEU A 11 -25.01 0.29 -4.08
C LEU A 11 -24.86 1.29 -2.93
N LEU A 12 -25.27 0.91 -1.72
CA LEU A 12 -25.15 1.78 -0.54
C LEU A 12 -23.72 1.96 -0.07
N VAL A 13 -22.83 1.01 -0.35
CA VAL A 13 -21.39 1.14 -0.06
C VAL A 13 -20.80 2.30 -0.86
N GLN A 14 -21.21 2.50 -2.11
CA GLN A 14 -20.80 3.66 -2.90
C GLN A 14 -21.17 4.98 -2.21
N GLN A 15 -22.40 5.12 -1.70
CA GLN A 15 -22.83 6.32 -0.99
C GLN A 15 -21.96 6.60 0.24
N LYS A 16 -21.61 5.57 1.01
CA LYS A 16 -20.72 5.71 2.19
C LYS A 16 -19.32 6.20 1.79
N THR A 17 -18.78 5.74 0.67
CA THR A 17 -17.48 6.20 0.18
C THR A 17 -17.51 7.66 -0.28
N GLU A 18 -18.60 8.13 -0.91
CA GLU A 18 -18.80 9.54 -1.29
C GLU A 18 -18.85 10.45 -0.03
N VAL A 19 -19.58 10.04 1.00
CA VAL A 19 -19.65 10.77 2.28
C VAL A 19 -18.25 10.94 2.90
N LEU A 20 -17.46 9.87 2.96
CA LEU A 20 -16.11 9.94 3.51
C LEU A 20 -15.19 10.82 2.66
N GLU A 21 -15.26 10.74 1.34
CA GLU A 21 -14.50 11.62 0.45
C GLU A 21 -14.81 13.10 0.70
N ILE A 22 -16.10 13.46 0.78
CA ILE A 22 -16.53 14.82 1.08
C ILE A 22 -15.96 15.29 2.43
N ALA A 23 -16.04 14.46 3.46
CA ALA A 23 -15.52 14.78 4.78
C ALA A 23 -13.99 15.00 4.78
N LEU A 24 -13.23 14.20 4.05
CA LEU A 24 -11.78 14.34 3.90
C LEU A 24 -11.41 15.61 3.12
N ASN A 25 -12.12 15.91 2.03
CA ASN A 25 -11.91 17.11 1.23
C ASN A 25 -12.16 18.40 2.03
N PHE A 26 -13.20 18.42 2.85
CA PHE A 26 -13.48 19.53 3.78
C PHE A 26 -12.58 19.53 5.02
N LYS A 27 -11.76 18.49 5.23
CA LYS A 27 -10.95 18.30 6.44
C LYS A 27 -11.80 18.33 7.73
N LEU A 28 -13.01 17.76 7.67
CA LEU A 28 -13.98 17.84 8.76
C LEU A 28 -13.43 17.30 10.08
N PHE A 29 -12.73 16.18 10.05
CA PHE A 29 -12.14 15.58 11.26
C PHE A 29 -11.15 16.51 11.96
N LYS A 30 -10.41 17.32 11.19
CA LYS A 30 -9.51 18.34 11.74
C LYS A 30 -10.30 19.49 12.37
N LEU A 31 -11.33 19.99 11.68
CA LEU A 31 -12.17 21.08 12.20
C LEU A 31 -12.82 20.70 13.53
N ILE A 32 -13.38 19.49 13.62
CA ILE A 32 -13.98 18.96 14.85
C ILE A 32 -12.94 18.85 15.98
N GLU A 33 -11.72 18.39 15.68
CA GLU A 33 -10.63 18.33 16.66
C GLU A 33 -10.18 19.70 17.16
N GLU A 34 -10.33 20.74 16.33
CA GLU A 34 -10.03 22.14 16.65
C GLU A 34 -11.20 22.84 17.40
N GLY A 35 -12.27 22.10 17.77
CA GLY A 35 -13.40 22.61 18.53
C GLY A 35 -14.51 23.27 17.68
N ILE A 36 -14.46 23.13 16.35
CA ILE A 36 -15.57 23.51 15.45
C ILE A 36 -16.46 22.28 15.34
N ASP A 37 -17.33 22.08 16.35
CA ASP A 37 -17.93 20.77 16.63
C ASP A 37 -19.47 20.77 16.63
N THR A 38 -20.11 21.91 16.31
CA THR A 38 -21.56 22.00 16.15
C THR A 38 -21.96 22.18 14.67
N ILE A 39 -23.23 21.87 14.36
CA ILE A 39 -23.76 22.01 12.99
C ILE A 39 -23.54 23.43 12.45
N SER A 40 -23.93 24.45 13.24
CA SER A 40 -23.84 25.85 12.82
C SER A 40 -22.39 26.30 12.56
N MET A 41 -21.46 25.92 13.46
CA MET A 41 -20.05 26.27 13.30
C MET A 41 -19.45 25.61 12.07
N LEU A 42 -19.71 24.31 11.85
CA LEU A 42 -19.21 23.56 10.70
C LEU A 42 -19.83 24.08 9.40
N ALA A 43 -21.15 24.29 9.35
CA ALA A 43 -21.86 24.82 8.20
C ALA A 43 -21.26 26.17 7.72
N SER A 44 -21.05 27.09 8.67
CA SER A 44 -20.36 28.36 8.40
C SER A 44 -18.95 28.17 7.86
N LYS A 45 -18.18 27.25 8.46
CA LYS A 45 -16.77 27.02 8.09
C LYS A 45 -16.60 26.41 6.71
N ILE A 46 -17.45 25.42 6.35
CA ILE A 46 -17.40 24.71 5.07
C ILE A 46 -18.28 25.35 3.98
N LYS A 47 -19.00 26.42 4.33
CA LYS A 47 -19.91 27.17 3.45
C LYS A 47 -21.04 26.31 2.86
N LEU A 48 -21.63 25.49 3.67
CA LEU A 48 -22.87 24.74 3.38
C LEU A 48 -24.01 25.19 4.31
N ASP A 49 -25.25 24.93 3.91
CA ASP A 49 -26.38 25.14 4.82
C ASP A 49 -26.38 24.13 5.98
N GLU A 50 -27.05 24.48 7.07
CA GLU A 50 -27.07 23.65 8.28
C GLU A 50 -27.75 22.30 8.05
N TYR A 51 -28.78 22.22 7.21
CA TYR A 51 -29.46 20.96 6.92
C TYR A 51 -28.53 19.98 6.19
N LYS A 52 -27.86 20.42 5.14
CA LYS A 52 -26.89 19.58 4.41
C LYS A 52 -25.71 19.18 5.28
N THR A 53 -25.23 20.12 6.11
CA THR A 53 -24.16 19.85 7.07
C THR A 53 -24.58 18.77 8.07
N LYS A 54 -25.81 18.88 8.61
CA LYS A 54 -26.36 17.86 9.51
C LYS A 54 -26.41 16.47 8.85
N ILE A 55 -26.93 16.39 7.62
CA ILE A 55 -26.99 15.11 6.90
C ILE A 55 -25.60 14.50 6.71
N LEU A 56 -24.61 15.32 6.34
CA LEU A 56 -23.22 14.86 6.20
C LEU A 56 -22.66 14.32 7.53
N LEU A 57 -22.86 15.05 8.63
CA LEU A 57 -22.38 14.65 9.96
C LEU A 57 -23.07 13.39 10.47
N ASP A 58 -24.40 13.31 10.33
CA ASP A 58 -25.17 12.12 10.72
C ASP A 58 -24.72 10.89 9.89
N SER A 59 -24.43 11.08 8.60
CA SER A 59 -23.89 10.01 7.75
C SER A 59 -22.55 9.50 8.28
N LEU A 60 -21.68 10.40 8.77
CA LEU A 60 -20.39 10.03 9.37
C LEU A 60 -20.56 9.31 10.72
N VAL A 61 -21.64 9.62 11.48
CA VAL A 61 -22.00 8.87 12.69
C VAL A 61 -22.44 7.45 12.31
N PHE A 62 -23.29 7.28 11.28
CA PHE A 62 -23.74 5.96 10.82
C PHE A 62 -22.60 5.05 10.31
N ILE A 63 -21.52 5.63 9.79
CA ILE A 63 -20.33 4.86 9.39
C ILE A 63 -19.23 4.84 10.46
N GLU A 64 -19.57 5.17 11.71
CA GLU A 64 -18.72 5.05 12.89
C GLU A 64 -17.43 5.89 12.86
N LEU A 65 -17.46 7.02 12.16
CA LEU A 65 -16.34 7.96 12.12
C LEU A 65 -16.54 9.15 13.07
N LEU A 66 -17.78 9.49 13.38
CA LEU A 66 -18.13 10.48 14.38
C LEU A 66 -19.03 9.89 15.46
N GLU A 67 -18.99 10.51 16.62
CA GLU A 67 -19.92 10.34 17.73
C GLU A 67 -20.66 11.66 17.97
N ILE A 68 -21.92 11.59 18.46
CA ILE A 68 -22.70 12.77 18.82
C ILE A 68 -23.04 12.72 20.30
N ASN A 69 -22.85 13.84 20.98
CA ASN A 69 -23.34 14.06 22.36
C ASN A 69 -24.01 15.42 22.44
N LYS A 70 -25.34 15.41 22.71
CA LYS A 70 -26.20 16.59 22.60
C LYS A 70 -26.17 17.20 21.21
N ASP A 71 -25.62 18.39 21.07
CA ASP A 71 -25.48 19.16 19.82
C ASP A 71 -24.06 19.18 19.26
N LYS A 72 -23.14 18.43 19.89
CA LYS A 72 -21.72 18.38 19.51
C LYS A 72 -21.33 17.06 18.90
N TYR A 73 -20.49 17.14 17.85
CA TYR A 73 -19.90 16.00 17.18
C TYR A 73 -18.44 15.82 17.62
N PHE A 74 -18.04 14.57 17.76
CA PHE A 74 -16.70 14.17 18.19
C PHE A 74 -16.12 13.14 17.24
N ASN A 75 -14.84 13.25 16.96
CA ASN A 75 -14.14 12.19 16.23
C ASN A 75 -14.06 10.91 17.06
N THR A 76 -14.40 9.76 16.47
CA THR A 76 -14.14 8.46 17.09
C THR A 76 -12.64 8.25 17.30
N LYS A 77 -12.26 7.26 18.11
CA LYS A 77 -10.85 6.90 18.31
C LYS A 77 -10.14 6.62 16.98
N PHE A 78 -10.80 5.87 16.08
CA PHE A 78 -10.26 5.55 14.76
C PHE A 78 -10.09 6.82 13.89
N ALA A 79 -11.08 7.68 13.82
CA ALA A 79 -11.01 8.92 13.05
C ALA A 79 -9.92 9.86 13.57
N LYS A 80 -9.73 9.97 14.90
CA LYS A 80 -8.62 10.72 15.52
C LYS A 80 -7.25 10.19 15.11
N GLN A 81 -7.12 8.89 15.04
CA GLN A 81 -5.86 8.24 14.65
C GLN A 81 -5.56 8.40 13.17
N SER A 82 -6.58 8.28 12.30
CA SER A 82 -6.36 8.04 10.87
C SER A 82 -6.75 9.20 9.95
N PHE A 83 -7.68 10.10 10.35
CA PHE A 83 -8.27 11.07 9.44
C PHE A 83 -8.08 12.55 9.81
N ILE A 84 -7.28 12.87 10.83
CA ILE A 84 -6.96 14.26 11.15
C ILE A 84 -5.82 14.75 10.23
N TYR A 85 -6.20 15.59 9.27
CA TYR A 85 -5.27 16.16 8.31
C TYR A 85 -4.09 16.89 8.98
N GLY A 86 -2.88 16.60 8.51
CA GLY A 86 -1.65 17.19 9.01
C GLY A 86 -0.96 16.41 10.15
N ARG A 87 -1.59 15.38 10.71
CA ARG A 87 -0.93 14.45 11.64
C ARG A 87 -0.06 13.45 10.89
N SER A 88 1.01 12.99 11.53
CA SER A 88 1.91 11.98 10.96
C SER A 88 1.24 10.62 10.70
N SER A 89 0.13 10.34 11.39
CA SER A 89 -0.69 9.14 11.23
C SER A 89 -1.83 9.29 10.22
N TYR A 90 -1.94 10.43 9.54
CA TYR A 90 -3.01 10.69 8.57
C TYR A 90 -2.95 9.70 7.39
N CYS A 91 -4.09 9.08 7.09
CA CYS A 91 -4.26 8.09 6.03
C CYS A 91 -5.35 8.47 4.99
N GLY A 92 -5.90 9.69 5.07
CA GLY A 92 -7.00 10.12 4.19
C GLY A 92 -6.62 10.10 2.71
N ASP A 93 -5.38 10.48 2.36
CA ASP A 93 -4.93 10.48 0.96
C ASP A 93 -4.85 9.07 0.38
N ILE A 94 -4.61 8.04 1.21
CA ILE A 94 -4.64 6.63 0.78
C ILE A 94 -6.06 6.26 0.34
N PHE A 95 -7.07 6.64 1.14
CA PHE A 95 -8.47 6.40 0.81
C PHE A 95 -8.86 7.11 -0.49
N LEU A 96 -8.54 8.40 -0.62
CA LEU A 96 -8.84 9.19 -1.81
C LEU A 96 -8.20 8.61 -3.07
N HIS A 97 -6.95 8.18 -2.97
CA HIS A 97 -6.26 7.55 -4.08
C HIS A 97 -6.89 6.21 -4.49
N ARG A 98 -7.16 5.32 -3.51
CA ARG A 98 -7.79 4.02 -3.79
C ARG A 98 -9.18 4.20 -4.40
N LYS A 99 -9.97 5.17 -3.93
CA LYS A 99 -11.25 5.52 -4.56
C LYS A 99 -11.05 5.96 -6.00
N GLN A 100 -10.04 6.76 -6.30
CA GLN A 100 -9.72 7.19 -7.66
C GLN A 100 -9.35 6.00 -8.56
N LEU A 101 -8.54 5.04 -8.06
CA LEU A 101 -8.22 3.81 -8.81
C LEU A 101 -9.47 2.99 -9.13
N ILE A 102 -10.39 2.84 -8.17
CA ILE A 102 -11.67 2.13 -8.38
C ILE A 102 -12.52 2.87 -9.42
N THR A 103 -12.55 4.19 -9.41
CA THR A 103 -13.28 5.00 -10.39
C THR A 103 -12.72 4.80 -11.80
N TYR A 104 -11.39 4.82 -11.96
CA TYR A 104 -10.76 4.48 -13.25
C TYR A 104 -11.03 3.03 -13.67
N GLY A 105 -11.01 2.09 -12.72
CA GLY A 105 -11.36 0.70 -12.97
C GLY A 105 -12.78 0.53 -13.52
N LYS A 106 -13.73 1.36 -13.06
CA LYS A 106 -15.11 1.36 -13.58
C LYS A 106 -15.19 1.72 -15.06
N ASP A 107 -14.44 2.72 -15.49
CA ASP A 107 -14.40 3.12 -16.89
C ASP A 107 -13.70 2.06 -17.74
N MET A 108 -12.69 1.42 -17.20
CA MET A 108 -11.97 0.32 -17.83
C MET A 108 -12.86 -0.94 -18.00
N ILE A 109 -13.63 -1.32 -16.96
CA ILE A 109 -14.59 -2.43 -17.07
C ILE A 109 -15.59 -2.19 -18.20
N LYS A 110 -16.02 -0.94 -18.40
CA LYS A 110 -16.89 -0.58 -19.54
C LYS A 110 -16.16 -0.70 -20.87
N SER A 111 -14.91 -0.26 -20.96
CA SER A 111 -14.11 -0.28 -22.19
C SER A 111 -13.73 -1.70 -22.65
N ILE A 112 -13.76 -2.71 -21.76
CA ILE A 112 -13.61 -4.12 -22.16
C ILE A 112 -14.71 -4.59 -23.09
N LEU A 113 -15.92 -4.05 -22.92
CA LEU A 113 -17.06 -4.37 -23.78
C LEU A 113 -16.94 -3.69 -25.17
N GLU A 114 -15.99 -2.79 -25.35
CA GLU A 114 -15.80 -1.96 -26.54
C GLU A 114 -14.56 -2.35 -27.35
N ASP A 115 -13.84 -3.43 -26.99
CA ASP A 115 -12.65 -4.01 -27.66
C ASP A 115 -11.47 -3.03 -27.92
N ASP A 116 -11.42 -1.87 -27.26
CA ASP A 116 -10.54 -0.77 -27.63
C ASP A 116 -9.50 -0.39 -26.55
N ILE A 117 -8.87 -1.37 -25.91
CA ILE A 117 -7.83 -1.10 -24.90
C ILE A 117 -6.44 -1.08 -25.54
N GLN A 118 -6.01 0.09 -25.99
CA GLN A 118 -4.58 0.36 -26.24
C GLN A 118 -3.90 0.80 -24.94
N LEU A 119 -3.16 -0.11 -24.32
CA LEU A 119 -2.38 0.16 -23.11
C LEU A 119 -1.08 0.91 -23.49
N GLU A 120 -1.03 2.21 -23.20
CA GLU A 120 0.20 2.98 -23.32
C GLU A 120 1.21 2.59 -22.23
N ASN A 121 2.21 1.77 -22.59
CA ASN A 121 3.30 1.33 -21.71
C ASN A 121 4.25 2.47 -21.25
N ASN A 122 4.15 3.67 -21.80
CA ASN A 122 5.14 4.75 -21.59
C ASN A 122 4.90 5.63 -20.34
N LYS A 123 3.88 5.35 -19.53
CA LYS A 123 3.53 6.19 -18.35
C LYS A 123 3.93 5.58 -17.00
N THR A 124 4.44 4.35 -16.99
CA THR A 124 4.62 3.56 -15.75
C THR A 124 5.54 4.25 -14.74
N GLU A 125 6.73 4.68 -15.14
CA GLU A 125 7.69 5.33 -14.22
C GLU A 125 7.16 6.65 -13.64
N LYS A 126 6.50 7.48 -14.46
CA LYS A 126 5.90 8.75 -14.01
C LYS A 126 4.72 8.50 -13.05
N LEU A 127 3.92 7.47 -13.30
CA LEU A 127 2.82 7.08 -12.42
C LEU A 127 3.33 6.66 -11.05
N TRP A 128 4.36 5.80 -10.99
CA TRP A 128 4.97 5.38 -9.73
C TRP A 128 5.65 6.52 -8.98
N ALA A 129 6.31 7.45 -9.67
CA ALA A 129 6.89 8.64 -9.05
C ALA A 129 5.80 9.52 -8.41
N ASN A 130 4.71 9.77 -9.12
CA ASN A 130 3.57 10.52 -8.57
C ASN A 130 2.96 9.80 -7.36
N ALA A 131 2.73 8.49 -7.47
CA ALA A 131 2.23 7.67 -6.37
C ALA A 131 3.13 7.76 -5.14
N SER A 132 4.45 7.62 -5.32
CA SER A 132 5.46 7.70 -4.25
C SER A 132 5.45 9.05 -3.54
N LYS A 133 5.21 10.13 -4.27
CA LYS A 133 5.14 11.47 -3.72
C LYS A 133 3.84 11.72 -2.94
N LEU A 134 2.70 11.22 -3.44
CA LEU A 134 1.38 11.62 -2.94
C LEU A 134 0.91 10.74 -1.78
N PHE A 135 0.80 9.42 -1.96
CA PHE A 135 0.13 8.54 -1.00
C PHE A 135 0.96 7.34 -0.54
N LEU A 136 1.90 6.82 -1.36
CA LEU A 136 2.70 5.65 -0.96
C LEU A 136 3.58 5.94 0.27
N LYS A 137 4.03 7.18 0.46
CA LYS A 137 4.72 7.57 1.69
C LYS A 137 3.87 7.31 2.92
N GLN A 138 2.62 7.74 2.92
CA GLN A 138 1.68 7.52 4.03
C GLN A 138 1.35 6.05 4.20
N GLU A 139 1.05 5.35 3.11
CA GLU A 139 0.72 3.93 3.12
C GLU A 139 1.87 3.09 3.65
N GLN A 140 3.08 3.29 3.13
CA GLN A 140 4.26 2.59 3.62
C GLN A 140 4.52 2.90 5.10
N LYS A 141 4.46 4.18 5.51
CA LYS A 141 4.76 4.59 6.88
C LYS A 141 3.75 4.05 7.90
N ASN A 142 2.46 4.21 7.61
CA ASN A 142 1.41 4.01 8.61
C ASN A 142 0.81 2.60 8.59
N LEU A 143 0.90 1.90 7.45
CA LEU A 143 0.25 0.60 7.28
C LEU A 143 1.26 -0.54 7.06
N ILE A 144 2.29 -0.36 6.21
CA ILE A 144 3.17 -1.48 5.82
C ILE A 144 4.42 -1.58 6.71
N SER A 145 5.10 -0.45 7.00
CA SER A 145 6.34 -0.48 7.79
C SER A 145 6.20 -1.11 9.18
N PRO A 146 5.10 -0.92 9.94
CA PRO A 146 4.92 -1.61 11.22
C PRO A 146 4.92 -3.14 11.05
N ILE A 147 4.29 -3.65 10.00
CA ILE A 147 4.22 -5.09 9.68
C ILE A 147 5.60 -5.58 9.25
N ALA A 148 6.24 -4.89 8.29
CA ALA A 148 7.57 -5.23 7.80
C ALA A 148 8.60 -5.27 8.95
N LEU A 149 8.59 -4.28 9.83
CA LEU A 149 9.44 -4.21 11.01
C LEU A 149 9.20 -5.38 11.97
N ASN A 150 7.93 -5.74 12.21
CA ASN A 150 7.60 -6.87 13.06
C ASN A 150 8.14 -8.19 12.47
N ILE A 151 7.96 -8.40 11.16
CA ILE A 151 8.49 -9.59 10.46
C ILE A 151 10.02 -9.63 10.57
N ILE A 152 10.70 -8.53 10.20
CA ILE A 152 12.15 -8.49 10.06
C ILE A 152 12.84 -8.55 11.41
N LYS A 153 12.33 -7.91 12.46
CA LYS A 153 12.89 -7.99 13.82
C LYS A 153 12.87 -9.40 14.41
N ASN A 154 11.94 -10.23 13.95
CA ASN A 154 11.83 -11.64 14.38
C ASN A 154 12.69 -12.60 13.53
N LEU A 155 13.39 -12.12 12.50
CA LEU A 155 14.32 -12.96 11.73
C LEU A 155 15.54 -13.32 12.57
N LYS A 156 15.87 -14.61 12.58
CA LYS A 156 17.09 -15.08 13.25
C LYS A 156 18.31 -14.44 12.58
N GLY A 157 19.11 -13.73 13.36
CA GLY A 157 20.34 -13.09 12.92
C GLY A 157 20.15 -11.64 12.43
N PHE A 158 18.94 -11.06 12.50
CA PHE A 158 18.72 -9.69 12.02
C PHE A 158 19.68 -8.67 12.67
N SER A 159 19.96 -8.77 13.97
CA SER A 159 20.88 -7.86 14.67
C SER A 159 22.32 -7.87 14.14
N SER A 160 22.70 -8.88 13.36
CA SER A 160 24.02 -9.02 12.75
C SER A 160 24.05 -8.76 11.25
N PHE A 161 22.93 -8.30 10.66
CA PHE A 161 22.89 -7.97 9.24
C PHE A 161 23.62 -6.64 8.97
N ASP A 162 24.44 -6.63 7.94
CA ASP A 162 25.21 -5.44 7.54
C ASP A 162 24.56 -4.73 6.35
N LYS A 163 23.96 -5.49 5.43
CA LYS A 163 23.49 -4.94 4.16
C LYS A 163 22.12 -5.45 3.75
N MET A 164 21.22 -4.49 3.43
CA MET A 164 19.86 -4.77 2.96
C MET A 164 19.59 -4.12 1.62
N LEU A 165 18.73 -4.75 0.82
CA LEU A 165 18.08 -4.18 -0.37
C LEU A 165 16.57 -4.08 -0.11
N ASP A 166 16.00 -2.90 -0.37
CA ASP A 166 14.56 -2.70 -0.54
C ASP A 166 14.29 -2.58 -2.04
N LEU A 167 13.75 -3.65 -2.63
CA LEU A 167 13.61 -3.83 -4.06
C LEU A 167 12.22 -3.43 -4.53
N GLY A 168 12.14 -2.43 -5.44
CA GLY A 168 10.88 -1.78 -5.78
C GLY A 168 10.40 -0.90 -4.62
N CYS A 169 11.32 -0.09 -4.09
CA CYS A 169 11.16 0.61 -2.81
C CYS A 169 10.05 1.69 -2.83
N ALA A 170 9.60 2.14 -4.00
CA ALA A 170 8.63 3.22 -4.16
C ALA A 170 9.03 4.48 -3.36
N SER A 171 8.29 4.86 -2.32
CA SER A 171 8.68 5.99 -1.47
C SER A 171 9.92 5.73 -0.61
N GLY A 172 10.39 4.50 -0.49
CA GLY A 172 11.56 4.08 0.29
C GLY A 172 11.34 4.02 1.79
N ILE A 173 10.14 4.29 2.27
CA ILE A 173 9.86 4.42 3.71
C ILE A 173 10.03 3.10 4.45
N ILE A 174 9.74 1.95 3.81
CA ILE A 174 9.93 0.64 4.45
C ILE A 174 11.41 0.43 4.76
N GLY A 175 12.29 0.56 3.76
CA GLY A 175 13.73 0.44 3.94
C GLY A 175 14.29 1.44 4.94
N LEU A 176 13.80 2.69 4.93
CA LEU A 176 14.20 3.74 5.88
C LEU A 176 13.80 3.39 7.31
N GLU A 177 12.57 2.93 7.54
CA GLU A 177 12.12 2.52 8.88
C GLU A 177 12.89 1.30 9.39
N ILE A 178 13.20 0.33 8.53
CA ILE A 178 14.04 -0.83 8.91
C ILE A 178 15.45 -0.36 9.29
N THR A 179 16.07 0.49 8.44
CA THR A 179 17.42 1.03 8.69
C THR A 179 17.49 1.82 9.99
N LYS A 180 16.50 2.68 10.24
CA LYS A 180 16.40 3.48 11.46
C LYS A 180 16.30 2.63 12.72
N ASN A 181 15.64 1.48 12.63
CA ASN A 181 15.44 0.54 13.73
C ASN A 181 16.57 -0.49 13.90
N HIS A 182 17.65 -0.37 13.12
CA HIS A 182 18.85 -1.20 13.25
C HIS A 182 20.08 -0.29 13.48
N PRO A 183 21.03 -0.66 14.36
CA PRO A 183 22.12 0.23 14.73
C PRO A 183 23.10 0.53 13.59
N THR A 184 23.41 -0.46 12.76
CA THR A 184 24.51 -0.39 11.77
C THR A 184 24.10 -0.75 10.34
N LEU A 185 22.89 -1.26 10.10
CA LEU A 185 22.42 -1.73 8.79
C LEU A 185 22.59 -0.64 7.73
N LYS A 186 23.21 -1.01 6.60
CA LYS A 186 23.27 -0.20 5.39
C LYS A 186 22.25 -0.69 4.40
N THR A 187 21.44 0.20 3.85
CA THR A 187 20.32 -0.14 2.97
C THR A 187 20.51 0.47 1.59
N THR A 188 20.31 -0.34 0.57
CA THR A 188 20.15 0.11 -0.81
C THR A 188 18.64 0.16 -1.12
N LEU A 189 18.16 1.30 -1.63
CA LEU A 189 16.79 1.48 -2.11
C LEU A 189 16.81 1.46 -3.63
N PHE A 190 16.10 0.49 -4.25
CA PHE A 190 16.08 0.31 -5.69
C PHE A 190 14.71 0.57 -6.27
N ASP A 191 14.63 1.42 -7.30
CA ASP A 191 13.43 1.66 -8.11
C ASP A 191 13.79 2.42 -9.39
N TYR A 192 12.80 2.74 -10.24
CA TYR A 192 13.00 3.60 -11.40
C TYR A 192 13.58 4.98 -11.02
N GLU A 193 14.32 5.61 -11.94
CA GLU A 193 15.04 6.87 -11.67
C GLU A 193 14.11 7.99 -11.16
N LYS A 194 12.94 8.17 -11.77
CA LYS A 194 11.99 9.20 -11.30
C LYS A 194 11.42 8.94 -9.92
N VAL A 195 11.29 7.67 -9.54
CA VAL A 195 10.86 7.25 -8.21
C VAL A 195 11.96 7.51 -7.19
N THR A 196 13.18 7.08 -7.50
CA THR A 196 14.33 7.24 -6.59
C THR A 196 14.70 8.70 -6.35
N ASN A 197 14.36 9.62 -7.24
CA ASN A 197 14.53 11.06 -7.00
C ASN A 197 13.62 11.54 -5.84
N ILE A 198 12.41 11.00 -5.71
CA ILE A 198 11.52 11.25 -4.56
C ILE A 198 12.09 10.59 -3.30
N THR A 199 12.58 9.36 -3.42
CA THR A 199 13.17 8.60 -2.32
C THR A 199 14.37 9.32 -1.69
N LYS A 200 15.20 10.00 -2.50
CA LYS A 200 16.34 10.82 -2.01
C LYS A 200 15.90 11.96 -1.08
N GLU A 201 14.73 12.55 -1.32
CA GLU A 201 14.16 13.57 -0.43
C GLU A 201 13.79 12.96 0.92
N HIS A 202 13.20 11.76 0.93
CA HIS A 202 12.84 11.06 2.16
C HIS A 202 14.05 10.60 2.96
N ILE A 203 15.15 10.18 2.31
CA ILE A 203 16.41 9.84 2.98
C ILE A 203 16.90 11.03 3.83
N LYS A 204 16.89 12.25 3.27
CA LYS A 204 17.27 13.48 3.97
C LYS A 204 16.33 13.77 5.15
N GLU A 205 15.02 13.62 4.97
CA GLU A 205 14.04 13.80 6.05
C GLU A 205 14.31 12.84 7.23
N TYR A 206 14.75 11.60 6.93
CA TYR A 206 15.08 10.58 7.93
C TYR A 206 16.46 10.75 8.52
N LYS A 207 17.33 11.60 7.94
CA LYS A 207 18.72 11.81 8.33
C LYS A 207 19.54 10.51 8.31
N LEU A 208 19.42 9.77 7.21
CA LEU A 208 20.04 8.46 7.00
C LEU A 208 21.00 8.44 5.80
N GLU A 209 21.50 9.60 5.36
CA GLU A 209 22.37 9.74 4.18
C GLU A 209 23.68 8.97 4.32
N ASP A 210 24.13 8.72 5.54
CA ASP A 210 25.33 7.96 5.87
C ASP A 210 25.15 6.43 5.75
N ARG A 211 23.89 5.94 5.82
CA ARG A 211 23.58 4.51 5.82
C ARG A 211 22.69 4.05 4.68
N VAL A 212 22.10 4.96 3.93
CA VAL A 212 21.17 4.62 2.86
C VAL A 212 21.68 5.13 1.52
N THR A 213 21.78 4.24 0.56
CA THR A 213 22.11 4.55 -0.83
C THR A 213 20.94 4.27 -1.76
N VAL A 214 20.94 4.91 -2.93
CA VAL A 214 19.92 4.71 -3.95
C VAL A 214 20.57 4.11 -5.18
N LEU A 215 19.94 3.08 -5.73
CA LEU A 215 20.28 2.49 -7.01
C LEU A 215 19.04 2.62 -7.93
N SER A 216 19.22 3.25 -9.09
CA SER A 216 18.12 3.51 -10.01
C SER A 216 18.18 2.58 -11.22
N GLY A 217 17.03 2.06 -11.64
CA GLY A 217 16.96 1.23 -12.84
C GLY A 217 15.64 0.47 -13.02
N ASP A 218 15.59 -0.28 -14.10
CA ASP A 218 14.55 -1.26 -14.37
C ASP A 218 15.04 -2.62 -13.84
N ILE A 219 14.28 -3.21 -12.91
CA ILE A 219 14.67 -4.46 -12.26
C ILE A 219 14.90 -5.62 -13.23
N GLU A 220 14.19 -5.63 -14.36
CA GLU A 220 14.35 -6.67 -15.37
C GLU A 220 15.67 -6.51 -16.17
N LYS A 221 16.18 -5.27 -16.29
CA LYS A 221 17.31 -4.96 -17.17
C LYS A 221 18.61 -4.63 -16.45
N ASN A 222 18.50 -3.98 -15.29
CA ASN A 222 19.65 -3.42 -14.60
C ASN A 222 20.14 -4.33 -13.48
N ASP A 223 21.40 -4.14 -13.07
CA ASP A 223 21.98 -4.76 -11.89
C ASP A 223 21.32 -4.19 -10.62
N ILE A 224 20.99 -5.07 -9.70
CA ILE A 224 20.41 -4.70 -8.38
C ILE A 224 21.45 -4.67 -7.26
N GLY A 225 22.72 -4.86 -7.58
CA GLY A 225 23.81 -5.01 -6.63
C GLY A 225 23.91 -6.43 -6.07
N LYS A 226 24.75 -6.62 -5.04
CA LYS A 226 25.03 -7.94 -4.47
C LYS A 226 25.49 -7.88 -3.01
N ASN A 227 25.65 -9.07 -2.43
CA ASN A 227 26.12 -9.27 -1.05
C ASN A 227 25.14 -8.70 -0.03
N TYR A 228 23.86 -8.99 -0.20
CA TYR A 228 22.83 -8.60 0.76
C TYR A 228 22.56 -9.71 1.78
N ASP A 229 22.43 -9.37 3.03
CA ASP A 229 22.00 -10.26 4.11
C ASP A 229 20.47 -10.37 4.14
N LEU A 230 19.80 -9.30 3.69
CA LEU A 230 18.35 -9.19 3.62
C LEU A 230 17.93 -8.50 2.34
N ILE A 231 16.95 -9.06 1.65
CA ILE A 231 16.21 -8.39 0.58
C ILE A 231 14.73 -8.34 0.97
N TRP A 232 14.17 -7.16 1.03
CA TRP A 232 12.73 -6.93 1.13
C TRP A 232 12.17 -6.68 -0.26
N CYS A 233 11.06 -7.35 -0.60
CA CYS A 233 10.41 -7.23 -1.89
C CYS A 233 8.89 -7.34 -1.72
N SER A 234 8.14 -6.30 -2.06
CA SER A 234 6.68 -6.31 -1.89
C SER A 234 5.95 -5.71 -3.08
N ASN A 235 4.91 -6.41 -3.52
CA ASN A 235 3.94 -5.97 -4.54
C ASN A 235 4.56 -5.54 -5.87
N ILE A 236 5.63 -6.21 -6.33
CA ILE A 236 6.28 -5.89 -7.61
C ILE A 236 6.13 -6.98 -8.67
N PHE A 237 5.97 -8.26 -8.28
CA PHE A 237 6.01 -9.37 -9.23
C PHE A 237 4.86 -9.36 -10.26
N TYR A 238 3.73 -8.71 -9.96
CA TYR A 238 2.62 -8.53 -10.90
C TYR A 238 2.98 -7.69 -12.14
N PHE A 239 4.03 -6.87 -12.04
CA PHE A 239 4.43 -5.92 -13.07
C PHE A 239 5.57 -6.43 -13.95
N LEU A 240 6.12 -7.61 -13.64
CA LEU A 240 7.25 -8.19 -14.34
C LEU A 240 6.79 -9.10 -15.48
N LYS A 241 7.56 -9.13 -16.55
CA LYS A 241 7.35 -10.05 -17.67
C LYS A 241 7.90 -11.43 -17.33
N ASP A 242 9.09 -11.48 -16.72
CA ASP A 242 9.76 -12.69 -16.29
C ASP A 242 10.06 -12.66 -14.78
N LYS A 243 9.09 -13.12 -14.01
CA LYS A 243 9.21 -13.23 -12.54
C LYS A 243 10.36 -14.14 -12.14
N LYS A 244 10.54 -15.26 -12.84
CA LYS A 244 11.54 -16.28 -12.51
C LYS A 244 12.96 -15.74 -12.68
N GLU A 245 13.22 -15.01 -13.76
CA GLU A 245 14.54 -14.40 -13.99
C GLU A 245 14.85 -13.34 -12.93
N VAL A 246 13.89 -12.52 -12.54
CA VAL A 246 14.08 -11.53 -11.48
C VAL A 246 14.30 -12.20 -10.12
N ILE A 247 13.56 -13.26 -9.79
CA ILE A 247 13.76 -14.01 -8.54
C ILE A 247 15.14 -14.69 -8.53
N LYS A 248 15.62 -15.18 -9.67
CA LYS A 248 16.99 -15.71 -9.83
C LYS A 248 18.03 -14.61 -9.56
N LYS A 249 17.84 -13.42 -10.11
CA LYS A 249 18.69 -12.25 -9.83
C LYS A 249 18.71 -11.88 -8.34
N ILE A 250 17.56 -11.93 -7.66
CA ILE A 250 17.45 -11.74 -6.21
C ILE A 250 18.27 -12.80 -5.46
N TYR A 251 18.10 -14.07 -5.81
CA TYR A 251 18.86 -15.17 -5.22
C TYR A 251 20.36 -14.97 -5.35
N ASP A 252 20.83 -14.61 -6.55
CA ASP A 252 22.25 -14.40 -6.82
C ASP A 252 22.82 -13.20 -6.05
N ALA A 253 22.01 -12.17 -5.81
CA ALA A 253 22.39 -10.98 -5.05
C ALA A 253 22.52 -11.20 -3.53
N LEU A 254 21.90 -12.26 -2.99
CA LEU A 254 21.98 -12.62 -1.57
C LEU A 254 23.33 -13.26 -1.21
N ASN A 255 23.81 -12.94 -0.02
CA ASN A 255 24.89 -13.66 0.64
C ASN A 255 24.49 -15.14 0.92
N PRO A 256 25.47 -16.06 1.12
CA PRO A 256 25.17 -17.37 1.72
C PRO A 256 24.40 -17.21 3.04
N ASN A 257 23.30 -17.92 3.19
CA ASN A 257 22.34 -17.77 4.29
C ASN A 257 21.58 -16.43 4.34
N GLY A 258 21.71 -15.57 3.34
CA GLY A 258 20.90 -14.36 3.21
C GLY A 258 19.41 -14.68 3.07
N ILE A 259 18.58 -13.71 3.40
CA ILE A 259 17.12 -13.88 3.48
C ILE A 259 16.43 -12.96 2.47
N LEU A 260 15.52 -13.53 1.69
CA LEU A 260 14.48 -12.79 0.98
C LEU A 260 13.21 -12.79 1.85
N VAL A 261 12.64 -11.61 2.09
CA VAL A 261 11.27 -11.47 2.58
C VAL A 261 10.42 -10.90 1.46
N SER A 262 9.47 -11.70 1.00
CA SER A 262 8.53 -11.35 -0.08
C SER A 262 7.13 -11.18 0.51
N CYS A 263 6.43 -10.09 0.13
CA CYS A 263 5.07 -9.79 0.55
C CYS A 263 4.21 -9.47 -0.68
N HIS A 264 3.39 -10.41 -1.12
CA HIS A 264 2.58 -10.30 -2.32
C HIS A 264 1.18 -10.87 -2.11
N VAL A 265 0.23 -10.40 -2.87
CA VAL A 265 -1.11 -11.01 -2.93
C VAL A 265 -1.07 -12.18 -3.91
N GLU A 266 -1.50 -13.35 -3.45
CA GLU A 266 -1.81 -14.51 -4.27
C GLU A 266 -3.32 -14.73 -4.16
N ILE A 267 -4.04 -14.95 -5.27
CA ILE A 267 -5.50 -14.99 -5.29
C ILE A 267 -5.99 -16.37 -5.70
N ASP A 268 -6.76 -16.99 -4.79
CA ASP A 268 -7.58 -18.16 -5.11
C ASP A 268 -9.05 -17.72 -5.33
N THR A 269 -9.52 -17.77 -6.56
CA THR A 269 -10.91 -17.41 -6.91
C THR A 269 -11.95 -18.32 -6.25
N LYS A 270 -11.55 -19.44 -5.67
CA LYS A 270 -12.42 -20.35 -4.90
C LYS A 270 -12.47 -19.96 -3.41
N ASN A 271 -11.58 -19.10 -2.95
CA ASN A 271 -11.53 -18.64 -1.57
C ASN A 271 -12.24 -17.29 -1.44
N SER A 272 -13.37 -17.25 -0.74
CA SER A 272 -14.12 -16.00 -0.53
C SER A 272 -13.38 -14.92 0.25
N LEU A 273 -12.33 -15.27 0.97
CA LEU A 273 -11.48 -14.29 1.68
C LEU A 273 -10.67 -13.42 0.71
N ASP A 274 -10.45 -13.89 -0.52
CA ASP A 274 -9.67 -13.19 -1.53
C ASP A 274 -10.51 -12.21 -2.36
N GLU A 275 -11.83 -12.12 -2.12
CA GLU A 275 -12.76 -11.26 -2.86
C GLU A 275 -12.26 -9.80 -2.93
N ASN A 276 -11.88 -9.21 -1.80
CA ASN A 276 -11.41 -7.83 -1.75
C ASN A 276 -10.14 -7.61 -2.57
N SER A 277 -9.19 -8.53 -2.47
CA SER A 277 -7.94 -8.48 -3.24
C SER A 277 -8.20 -8.65 -4.73
N PHE A 278 -9.07 -9.58 -5.12
CA PHE A 278 -9.48 -9.77 -6.51
C PHE A 278 -10.05 -8.48 -7.12
N PHE A 279 -11.02 -7.85 -6.44
CA PHE A 279 -11.61 -6.60 -6.93
C PHE A 279 -10.65 -5.42 -6.89
N TYR A 280 -9.71 -5.37 -5.95
CA TYR A 280 -8.65 -4.37 -5.94
C TYR A 280 -7.74 -4.49 -7.17
N PHE A 281 -7.38 -5.70 -7.56
CA PHE A 281 -6.54 -5.96 -8.74
C PHE A 281 -7.33 -6.08 -10.06
N LEU A 282 -8.66 -5.99 -10.04
CA LEU A 282 -9.49 -6.21 -11.22
C LEU A 282 -9.03 -5.39 -12.43
N SER A 283 -8.73 -4.11 -12.25
CA SER A 283 -8.27 -3.25 -13.34
C SER A 283 -6.89 -3.65 -13.89
N LEU A 284 -6.00 -4.20 -13.06
CA LEU A 284 -4.72 -4.73 -13.51
C LEU A 284 -4.88 -6.03 -14.28
N ASN A 285 -5.76 -6.93 -13.82
CA ASN A 285 -6.11 -8.16 -14.52
C ASN A 285 -6.63 -7.88 -15.92
N LEU A 286 -7.54 -6.94 -16.01
CA LEU A 286 -8.12 -6.55 -17.28
C LEU A 286 -7.10 -5.90 -18.23
N GLN A 287 -5.99 -5.40 -17.71
CA GLN A 287 -4.83 -4.93 -18.47
C GLN A 287 -3.87 -6.07 -18.88
N GLY A 288 -4.22 -7.32 -18.63
CA GLY A 288 -3.35 -8.46 -18.92
C GLY A 288 -2.13 -8.56 -17.99
N LYS A 289 -2.21 -7.97 -16.77
CA LYS A 289 -1.20 -8.20 -15.74
C LYS A 289 -1.59 -9.46 -14.97
N ASP A 290 -0.67 -10.40 -14.90
CA ASP A 290 -0.92 -11.66 -14.20
C ASP A 290 -1.00 -11.42 -12.70
N ILE A 291 -2.14 -11.78 -12.12
CA ILE A 291 -2.20 -11.97 -10.67
C ILE A 291 -1.51 -13.30 -10.35
N LEU A 292 -0.80 -13.30 -9.23
CA LEU A 292 -0.16 -14.52 -8.74
C LEU A 292 -1.21 -15.53 -8.31
N GLU A 293 -1.06 -16.77 -8.76
CA GLU A 293 -1.85 -17.90 -8.28
C GLU A 293 -1.34 -18.40 -6.92
N PRO A 294 -2.16 -19.08 -6.13
CA PRO A 294 -1.72 -19.70 -4.89
C PRO A 294 -0.51 -20.62 -5.11
N MET A 295 0.50 -20.48 -4.26
CA MET A 295 1.76 -21.22 -4.30
C MET A 295 2.67 -20.91 -5.49
N GLU A 296 2.30 -20.01 -6.41
CA GLU A 296 3.14 -19.68 -7.56
C GLU A 296 4.54 -19.23 -7.14
N LEU A 297 4.62 -18.27 -6.22
CA LEU A 297 5.92 -17.78 -5.74
C LEU A 297 6.70 -18.84 -4.96
N SER A 298 6.04 -19.63 -4.11
CA SER A 298 6.70 -20.71 -3.37
C SER A 298 7.37 -21.71 -4.31
N ASN A 299 6.66 -22.12 -5.37
CA ASN A 299 7.19 -23.05 -6.36
C ASN A 299 8.41 -22.45 -7.09
N ILE A 300 8.35 -21.18 -7.48
CA ILE A 300 9.49 -20.51 -8.13
C ILE A 300 10.69 -20.40 -7.17
N PHE A 301 10.47 -20.10 -5.89
CA PHE A 301 11.55 -20.04 -4.90
C PHE A 301 12.22 -21.40 -4.71
N GLU A 302 11.45 -22.50 -4.66
CA GLU A 302 11.99 -23.87 -4.58
C GLU A 302 12.81 -24.24 -5.82
N GLU A 303 12.29 -23.97 -7.02
CA GLU A 303 12.97 -24.25 -8.29
C GLU A 303 14.31 -23.50 -8.42
N ILE A 304 14.39 -22.28 -7.89
CA ILE A 304 15.62 -21.48 -7.93
C ILE A 304 16.65 -21.97 -6.90
N GLY A 305 16.21 -22.67 -5.84
CA GLY A 305 17.09 -23.31 -4.90
C GLY A 305 17.18 -22.65 -3.52
N PHE A 306 16.17 -21.89 -3.11
CA PHE A 306 16.06 -21.47 -1.70
C PHE A 306 15.90 -22.69 -0.81
N LYS A 307 16.72 -22.77 0.27
CA LYS A 307 16.82 -23.97 1.12
C LYS A 307 15.70 -24.10 2.17
N SER A 308 15.15 -22.95 2.57
CA SER A 308 14.08 -22.89 3.57
C SER A 308 13.11 -21.80 3.14
N ILE A 309 11.86 -22.19 2.97
CA ILE A 309 10.77 -21.30 2.60
C ILE A 309 9.71 -21.45 3.70
N ASN A 310 9.51 -20.38 4.47
CA ASN A 310 8.42 -20.30 5.44
C ASN A 310 7.37 -19.31 4.90
N SER A 311 6.21 -19.83 4.54
CA SER A 311 5.12 -19.07 3.94
C SER A 311 3.90 -19.05 4.85
N TYR A 312 3.26 -17.89 4.97
CA TYR A 312 2.01 -17.74 5.71
C TYR A 312 1.16 -16.59 5.18
N THR A 313 -0.14 -16.68 5.41
CA THR A 313 -1.10 -15.63 5.03
C THR A 313 -1.19 -14.57 6.12
N SER A 314 -1.07 -13.31 5.73
CA SER A 314 -1.28 -12.14 6.61
C SER A 314 -2.57 -11.42 6.23
N PHE A 315 -3.37 -11.09 7.24
CA PHE A 315 -4.57 -10.27 7.11
C PHE A 315 -4.37 -8.83 7.60
N ASP A 316 -3.15 -8.48 8.01
CA ASP A 316 -2.83 -7.14 8.54
C ASP A 316 -2.39 -6.16 7.44
N THR A 317 -2.07 -6.66 6.25
CA THR A 317 -1.60 -5.83 5.12
C THR A 317 -2.76 -5.02 4.50
N PRO A 318 -2.47 -3.84 3.91
CA PRO A 318 -3.51 -3.02 3.26
C PRO A 318 -4.20 -3.68 2.06
N MET A 319 -3.51 -4.63 1.41
CA MET A 319 -4.05 -5.51 0.36
C MET A 319 -4.15 -6.90 0.95
N THR A 320 -5.27 -7.20 1.58
CA THR A 320 -5.46 -8.41 2.37
C THR A 320 -6.43 -9.37 1.68
N PRO A 321 -6.16 -10.68 1.71
CA PRO A 321 -4.97 -11.31 2.30
C PRO A 321 -3.71 -11.15 1.46
N SER A 322 -2.52 -11.15 2.09
CA SER A 322 -1.24 -11.23 1.41
C SER A 322 -0.44 -12.43 1.89
N GLN A 323 0.34 -13.02 0.99
CA GLN A 323 1.29 -14.08 1.33
C GLN A 323 2.63 -13.46 1.71
N ILE A 324 3.14 -13.89 2.85
CA ILE A 324 4.48 -13.55 3.31
C ILE A 324 5.36 -14.78 3.13
N HIS A 325 6.44 -14.62 2.37
CA HIS A 325 7.43 -15.67 2.18
C HIS A 325 8.77 -15.23 2.78
N ILE A 326 9.31 -16.04 3.68
CA ILE A 326 10.64 -15.85 4.27
C ILE A 326 11.52 -16.97 3.73
N CYS A 327 12.37 -16.62 2.76
CA CYS A 327 13.17 -17.57 1.98
C CYS A 327 14.66 -17.41 2.32
N ARG A 328 15.35 -18.49 2.64
CA ARG A 328 16.79 -18.49 2.95
C ARG A 328 17.60 -19.15 1.82
N LYS A 329 18.67 -18.47 1.38
CA LYS A 329 19.64 -18.99 0.39
C LYS A 329 20.51 -20.11 0.92
#